data_98973078059a7146b2cb3c0f71181531
#
_entry.id   98973078059a7146b2cb3c0f71181531
#
_cell.length_a   1.000
_cell.length_b   1.000
_cell.length_c   1.000
_cell.angle_alpha   90.00
_cell.angle_beta   90.00
_cell.angle_gamma   90.00
#
_symmetry.space_group_name_H-M   'P 1'
#
loop_
_entity.id
_entity.type
_entity.pdbx_description
1 polymer ?
#
loop_
_entity_poly.entity_id
_entity_poly.type
_entity_poly.pdbx_seq_one_letter_code
_entity_poly.pdbx_strand_id
1 'polypeptide(L)'
;MAPKLPRDNAQTAGQFIAATNGDADATQYGQSYHLAFADQAFLSRPEVRGIRFELELLKPDLALRERSIDHTIVVFGSARFVSRADAEQLVARAQDDSAALSANTALENSKHYESAREFGHFVAMYNQTQSDLHNRLHICTGGGPGIMEAANRGAFESGDLTIGLNISLPREQSPNPYITPGLAFRFHYFALRKMHFVMRARAIVVYPGGFGSFDELFEVLTLIQTKKIEPLPVILVDAEHWRTVVRFDLLVNQELIDANDLKIIHFVDTATDAWSIIRDWYELG
;
A
#
# COMPACT_ATOMS: atom_id res chain seq x y z
N MET A 1 -30.10 -28.01 1.33
CA MET A 1 -29.10 -27.33 0.49
C MET A 1 -28.52 -28.37 -0.44
N ALA A 2 -28.80 -28.32 -1.74
CA ALA A 2 -28.24 -29.28 -2.70
C ALA A 2 -26.71 -29.05 -2.81
N PRO A 3 -25.90 -30.12 -2.84
CA PRO A 3 -24.46 -29.97 -3.01
C PRO A 3 -24.17 -29.29 -4.37
N LYS A 4 -23.41 -28.18 -4.33
CA LYS A 4 -22.92 -27.57 -5.58
C LYS A 4 -21.99 -28.55 -6.25
N LEU A 5 -22.24 -28.88 -7.51
CA LEU A 5 -21.33 -29.67 -8.32
C LEU A 5 -19.97 -28.97 -8.37
N PRO A 6 -18.85 -29.68 -8.20
CA PRO A 6 -17.53 -29.09 -8.34
C PRO A 6 -17.36 -28.50 -9.75
N ARG A 7 -16.76 -27.32 -9.83
CA ARG A 7 -16.52 -26.65 -11.13
C ARG A 7 -15.43 -27.32 -11.96
N ASP A 8 -14.60 -28.14 -11.33
CA ASP A 8 -13.53 -28.90 -11.95
C ASP A 8 -13.36 -30.23 -11.20
N ASN A 9 -13.22 -31.32 -11.94
CA ASN A 9 -12.97 -32.64 -11.39
C ASN A 9 -11.47 -32.95 -11.27
N ALA A 10 -10.58 -32.05 -11.76
CA ALA A 10 -9.15 -32.22 -11.62
C ALA A 10 -8.73 -31.99 -10.16
N GLN A 11 -7.80 -32.78 -9.65
CA GLN A 11 -7.16 -32.53 -8.38
C GLN A 11 -6.44 -31.19 -8.44
N THR A 12 -6.59 -30.37 -7.40
CA THR A 12 -5.79 -29.13 -7.30
C THR A 12 -4.31 -29.47 -7.19
N ALA A 13 -3.44 -28.57 -7.66
CA ALA A 13 -2.00 -28.75 -7.51
C ALA A 13 -1.59 -29.03 -6.07
N GLY A 14 -2.24 -28.38 -5.09
CA GLY A 14 -2.00 -28.63 -3.67
C GLY A 14 -2.39 -30.03 -3.22
N GLN A 15 -3.52 -30.55 -3.68
CA GLN A 15 -3.93 -31.94 -3.38
C GLN A 15 -2.98 -32.95 -4.01
N PHE A 16 -2.47 -32.67 -5.22
CA PHE A 16 -1.49 -33.52 -5.88
C PHE A 16 -0.15 -33.53 -5.13
N ILE A 17 0.38 -32.36 -4.73
CA ILE A 17 1.62 -32.26 -3.93
C ILE A 17 1.46 -32.98 -2.60
N ALA A 18 0.32 -32.84 -1.91
CA ALA A 18 0.06 -33.50 -0.64
C ALA A 18 -0.04 -35.03 -0.78
N ALA A 19 -0.53 -35.54 -1.92
CA ALA A 19 -0.65 -36.97 -2.20
C ALA A 19 0.68 -37.63 -2.62
N THR A 20 1.59 -36.86 -3.23
CA THR A 20 2.90 -37.30 -3.70
C THR A 20 3.99 -37.17 -2.64
N ASN A 21 3.67 -37.40 -1.38
CA ASN A 21 4.61 -37.32 -0.25
C ASN A 21 6.01 -37.86 -0.56
N GLY A 22 6.94 -36.95 -0.81
CA GLY A 22 8.38 -37.19 -0.80
C GLY A 22 8.91 -37.72 -2.12
N ASP A 23 9.62 -36.85 -2.82
CA ASP A 23 10.50 -37.12 -3.96
C ASP A 23 11.61 -38.13 -3.64
N ALA A 24 11.27 -39.35 -3.15
CA ALA A 24 12.22 -40.45 -3.07
C ALA A 24 12.81 -40.77 -4.47
N ASP A 25 12.00 -40.57 -5.52
CA ASP A 25 12.42 -40.75 -6.91
C ASP A 25 13.23 -39.55 -7.47
N ALA A 26 13.08 -38.35 -6.93
CA ALA A 26 13.84 -37.16 -7.38
C ALA A 26 15.36 -37.34 -7.16
N THR A 27 15.79 -38.09 -6.15
CA THR A 27 17.20 -38.40 -5.93
C THR A 27 17.81 -39.28 -7.03
N GLN A 28 17.01 -40.10 -7.68
CA GLN A 28 17.45 -41.00 -8.75
C GLN A 28 17.46 -40.31 -10.12
N TYR A 29 16.48 -39.48 -10.41
CA TYR A 29 16.29 -38.82 -11.72
C TYR A 29 16.78 -37.37 -11.78
N GLY A 30 17.22 -36.81 -10.65
CA GLY A 30 17.74 -35.44 -10.55
C GLY A 30 16.68 -34.34 -10.61
N GLN A 31 17.14 -33.10 -10.65
CA GLN A 31 16.26 -31.89 -10.59
C GLN A 31 15.21 -31.82 -11.71
N SER A 32 15.50 -32.42 -12.88
CA SER A 32 14.54 -32.41 -14.02
C SER A 32 13.26 -33.20 -13.75
N TYR A 33 13.22 -34.01 -12.70
CA TYR A 33 12.03 -34.77 -12.31
C TYR A 33 11.09 -34.02 -11.37
N HIS A 34 11.50 -32.85 -10.86
CA HIS A 34 10.63 -32.03 -10.04
C HIS A 34 9.49 -31.42 -10.88
N LEU A 35 8.31 -31.30 -10.28
CA LEU A 35 7.19 -30.58 -10.90
C LEU A 35 7.59 -29.11 -11.11
N ALA A 36 7.44 -28.60 -12.32
CA ALA A 36 7.92 -27.28 -12.70
C ALA A 36 7.43 -26.15 -11.78
N PHE A 37 6.18 -26.21 -11.30
CA PHE A 37 5.61 -25.21 -10.39
C PHE A 37 6.10 -25.33 -8.93
N ALA A 38 6.73 -26.46 -8.57
CA ALA A 38 7.33 -26.70 -7.26
C ALA A 38 8.87 -26.59 -7.28
N ASP A 39 9.48 -26.48 -8.47
CA ASP A 39 10.92 -26.34 -8.64
C ASP A 39 11.36 -24.87 -8.49
N GLN A 40 11.89 -24.54 -7.30
CA GLN A 40 12.39 -23.20 -7.00
C GLN A 40 13.59 -22.80 -7.86
N ALA A 41 14.46 -23.73 -8.23
CA ALA A 41 15.61 -23.48 -9.09
C ALA A 41 15.15 -23.09 -10.50
N PHE A 42 14.20 -23.85 -11.07
CA PHE A 42 13.57 -23.53 -12.34
C PHE A 42 12.83 -22.20 -12.29
N LEU A 43 11.98 -21.98 -11.30
CA LEU A 43 11.21 -20.74 -11.15
C LEU A 43 12.10 -19.49 -10.96
N SER A 44 13.33 -19.66 -10.51
CA SER A 44 14.29 -18.55 -10.33
C SER A 44 15.05 -18.18 -11.58
N ARG A 45 14.95 -18.96 -12.67
CA ARG A 45 15.68 -18.71 -13.92
C ARG A 45 15.22 -17.43 -14.60
N PRO A 46 16.14 -16.71 -15.29
CA PRO A 46 15.78 -15.49 -16.04
C PRO A 46 14.68 -15.71 -17.08
N GLU A 47 14.67 -16.86 -17.72
CA GLU A 47 13.72 -17.21 -18.82
C GLU A 47 12.27 -17.30 -18.32
N VAL A 48 12.05 -17.66 -17.06
CA VAL A 48 10.71 -17.76 -16.47
C VAL A 48 10.25 -16.47 -15.75
N ARG A 49 10.92 -15.34 -15.98
CA ARG A 49 10.56 -14.04 -15.40
C ARG A 49 9.11 -13.65 -15.66
N GLY A 50 8.59 -13.93 -16.87
CA GLY A 50 7.19 -13.63 -17.21
C GLY A 50 6.20 -14.35 -16.31
N ILE A 51 6.47 -15.62 -15.97
CA ILE A 51 5.62 -16.40 -15.05
C ILE A 51 5.66 -15.79 -13.64
N ARG A 52 6.83 -15.32 -13.18
CA ARG A 52 6.92 -14.62 -11.88
C ARG A 52 6.14 -13.32 -11.86
N PHE A 53 6.08 -12.58 -12.97
CA PHE A 53 5.21 -11.41 -13.09
C PHE A 53 3.74 -11.78 -12.91
N GLU A 54 3.29 -12.84 -13.55
CA GLU A 54 1.92 -13.34 -13.42
C GLU A 54 1.61 -13.78 -11.98
N LEU A 55 2.52 -14.49 -11.33
CA LEU A 55 2.37 -14.91 -9.93
C LEU A 55 2.29 -13.70 -8.97
N GLU A 56 3.13 -12.68 -9.17
CA GLU A 56 3.08 -11.44 -8.34
C GLU A 56 1.83 -10.59 -8.63
N LEU A 57 1.25 -10.67 -9.83
CA LEU A 57 -0.01 -10.03 -10.16
C LEU A 57 -1.19 -10.78 -9.52
N LEU A 58 -1.23 -12.10 -9.66
CA LEU A 58 -2.38 -12.92 -9.24
C LEU A 58 -2.48 -13.09 -7.73
N LYS A 59 -1.36 -13.29 -7.01
CA LYS A 59 -1.39 -13.64 -5.59
C LYS A 59 -2.09 -12.59 -4.72
N PRO A 60 -1.75 -11.29 -4.79
CA PRO A 60 -2.49 -10.27 -4.04
C PRO A 60 -3.93 -10.10 -4.54
N ASP A 61 -4.15 -10.16 -5.86
CA ASP A 61 -5.47 -9.98 -6.46
C ASP A 61 -6.46 -11.02 -5.95
N LEU A 62 -6.08 -12.29 -5.96
CA LEU A 62 -6.92 -13.39 -5.47
C LEU A 62 -7.18 -13.26 -3.96
N ALA A 63 -6.15 -12.98 -3.15
CA ALA A 63 -6.31 -12.86 -1.71
C ALA A 63 -7.21 -11.68 -1.30
N LEU A 64 -7.18 -10.57 -2.05
CA LEU A 64 -8.08 -9.44 -1.83
C LEU A 64 -9.52 -9.77 -2.23
N ARG A 65 -9.73 -10.43 -3.38
CA ARG A 65 -11.05 -10.88 -3.82
C ARG A 65 -11.70 -11.88 -2.88
N GLU A 66 -10.92 -12.83 -2.35
CA GLU A 66 -11.41 -13.80 -1.36
C GLU A 66 -11.97 -13.14 -0.09
N ARG A 67 -11.53 -11.92 0.20
CA ARG A 67 -11.97 -11.12 1.34
C ARG A 67 -12.95 -10.00 0.97
N SER A 68 -13.45 -9.98 -0.26
CA SER A 68 -14.34 -8.94 -0.78
C SER A 68 -13.76 -7.53 -0.66
N ILE A 69 -12.44 -7.39 -0.84
CA ILE A 69 -11.75 -6.10 -0.82
C ILE A 69 -11.67 -5.56 -2.24
N ASP A 70 -12.62 -4.71 -2.61
CA ASP A 70 -12.71 -4.14 -3.94
C ASP A 70 -12.17 -2.72 -4.03
N HIS A 71 -12.11 -2.01 -2.89
CA HIS A 71 -11.74 -0.61 -2.84
C HIS A 71 -10.71 -0.35 -1.74
N THR A 72 -9.69 0.44 -2.09
CA THR A 72 -8.65 0.85 -1.15
C THR A 72 -8.48 2.37 -1.14
N ILE A 73 -8.03 2.89 0.00
CA ILE A 73 -7.42 4.20 0.11
C ILE A 73 -5.93 3.99 0.33
N VAL A 74 -5.14 4.50 -0.59
CA VAL A 74 -3.68 4.32 -0.55
C VAL A 74 -3.06 5.48 0.19
N VAL A 75 -2.21 5.17 1.19
CA VAL A 75 -1.53 6.19 1.98
C VAL A 75 -0.02 6.07 1.79
N PHE A 76 0.58 7.16 1.35
CA PHE A 76 2.03 7.31 1.18
C PHE A 76 2.60 8.37 2.10
N GLY A 77 3.88 8.30 2.40
CA GLY A 77 4.61 9.29 3.18
C GLY A 77 5.94 8.75 3.68
N SER A 78 6.60 9.54 4.54
CA SER A 78 7.91 9.22 5.06
C SER A 78 7.90 7.96 5.94
N ALA A 79 8.82 7.04 5.65
CA ALA A 79 9.11 5.89 6.51
C ALA A 79 9.91 6.25 7.78
N ARG A 80 10.34 7.52 7.91
CA ARG A 80 11.20 8.00 9.00
C ARG A 80 10.45 8.71 10.12
N PHE A 81 9.18 9.03 9.92
CA PHE A 81 8.37 9.66 10.95
C PHE A 81 7.99 8.62 12.00
N VAL A 82 8.06 9.03 13.24
CA VAL A 82 7.76 8.17 14.40
C VAL A 82 6.55 8.69 15.15
N SER A 83 5.94 7.84 15.99
CA SER A 83 4.85 8.27 16.85
C SER A 83 5.31 9.39 17.80
N ARG A 84 4.36 10.19 18.28
CA ARG A 84 4.68 11.23 19.26
C ARG A 84 5.34 10.67 20.50
N ALA A 85 4.86 9.53 21.00
CA ALA A 85 5.42 8.88 22.18
C ALA A 85 6.89 8.45 21.96
N ASP A 86 7.22 7.91 20.77
CA ASP A 86 8.59 7.53 20.45
C ASP A 86 9.48 8.77 20.26
N ALA A 87 8.96 9.83 19.62
CA ALA A 87 9.68 11.08 19.46
C ALA A 87 10.01 11.75 20.81
N GLU A 88 9.07 11.76 21.76
CA GLU A 88 9.30 12.24 23.13
C GLU A 88 10.39 11.42 23.85
N GLN A 89 10.44 10.11 23.63
CA GLN A 89 11.52 9.27 24.16
C GLN A 89 12.88 9.60 23.51
N LEU A 90 12.91 9.92 22.21
CA LEU A 90 14.15 10.35 21.55
C LEU A 90 14.66 11.66 22.14
N VAL A 91 13.77 12.64 22.40
CA VAL A 91 14.14 13.90 23.08
C VAL A 91 14.69 13.63 24.48
N ALA A 92 14.03 12.77 25.26
CA ALA A 92 14.48 12.44 26.62
C ALA A 92 15.84 11.71 26.68
N ARG A 93 16.24 11.04 25.58
CA ARG A 93 17.49 10.25 25.49
C ARG A 93 18.63 10.99 24.79
N ALA A 94 18.40 12.19 24.24
CA ALA A 94 19.41 12.96 23.54
C ALA A 94 20.55 13.37 24.50
N GLN A 95 21.79 13.05 24.14
CA GLN A 95 22.97 13.27 24.99
C GLN A 95 23.87 14.40 24.49
N ASP A 96 23.67 14.85 23.25
CA ASP A 96 24.40 15.93 22.63
C ASP A 96 23.50 16.82 21.74
N ASP A 97 24.00 17.96 21.32
CA ASP A 97 23.26 18.94 20.53
C ASP A 97 22.77 18.38 19.19
N SER A 98 23.53 17.51 18.55
CA SER A 98 23.14 16.88 17.27
C SER A 98 21.98 15.90 17.47
N ALA A 99 22.05 15.07 18.51
CA ALA A 99 20.96 14.16 18.87
C ALA A 99 19.72 14.94 19.30
N ALA A 100 19.88 16.04 20.03
CA ALA A 100 18.78 16.91 20.46
C ALA A 100 18.09 17.57 19.25
N LEU A 101 18.85 18.08 18.28
CA LEU A 101 18.31 18.65 17.05
C LEU A 101 17.51 17.60 16.25
N SER A 102 18.07 16.41 16.06
CA SER A 102 17.39 15.30 15.37
C SER A 102 16.12 14.87 16.08
N ALA A 103 16.14 14.75 17.42
CA ALA A 103 15.00 14.36 18.23
C ALA A 103 13.88 15.43 18.20
N ASN A 104 14.22 16.72 18.24
CA ASN A 104 13.25 17.80 18.11
C ASN A 104 12.60 17.78 16.71
N THR A 105 13.37 17.58 15.65
CA THR A 105 12.84 17.40 14.30
C THR A 105 11.87 16.21 14.23
N ALA A 106 12.21 15.08 14.88
CA ALA A 106 11.32 13.92 14.96
C ALA A 106 10.02 14.26 15.70
N LEU A 107 10.11 15.04 16.78
CA LEU A 107 8.94 15.49 17.56
C LEU A 107 8.03 16.41 16.73
N GLU A 108 8.58 17.36 16.01
CA GLU A 108 7.81 18.22 15.08
C GLU A 108 7.11 17.41 14.00
N ASN A 109 7.81 16.44 13.40
CA ASN A 109 7.28 15.58 12.34
C ASN A 109 6.29 14.53 12.84
N SER A 110 6.25 14.22 14.14
CA SER A 110 5.33 13.24 14.72
C SER A 110 3.85 13.63 14.52
N LYS A 111 3.56 14.93 14.35
CA LYS A 111 2.22 15.41 13.98
C LYS A 111 1.65 14.70 12.74
N HIS A 112 2.50 14.40 11.75
CA HIS A 112 2.09 13.70 10.53
C HIS A 112 1.80 12.22 10.78
N TYR A 113 2.56 11.57 11.67
CA TYR A 113 2.28 10.19 12.10
C TYR A 113 0.90 10.12 12.78
N GLU A 114 0.65 10.98 13.76
CA GLU A 114 -0.64 10.98 14.47
C GLU A 114 -1.80 11.33 13.53
N SER A 115 -1.62 12.28 12.62
CA SER A 115 -2.63 12.60 11.59
C SER A 115 -2.90 11.42 10.65
N ALA A 116 -1.88 10.68 10.21
CA ALA A 116 -2.07 9.49 9.38
C ALA A 116 -2.78 8.35 10.14
N ARG A 117 -2.49 8.20 11.44
CA ARG A 117 -3.21 7.26 12.31
C ARG A 117 -4.67 7.65 12.49
N GLU A 118 -4.95 8.93 12.73
CA GLU A 118 -6.33 9.45 12.80
C GLU A 118 -7.08 9.24 11.50
N PHE A 119 -6.42 9.47 10.34
CA PHE A 119 -7.02 9.21 9.04
C PHE A 119 -7.40 7.73 8.87
N GLY A 120 -6.53 6.79 9.25
CA GLY A 120 -6.84 5.36 9.24
C GLY A 120 -8.04 5.01 10.12
N HIS A 121 -8.18 5.66 11.29
CA HIS A 121 -9.33 5.54 12.16
C HIS A 121 -10.64 5.99 11.46
N PHE A 122 -10.64 7.15 10.78
CA PHE A 122 -11.84 7.62 10.08
C PHE A 122 -12.32 6.66 9.00
N VAL A 123 -11.40 6.08 8.23
CA VAL A 123 -11.74 5.08 7.20
C VAL A 123 -12.36 3.83 7.84
N ALA A 124 -11.80 3.35 8.94
CA ALA A 124 -12.35 2.21 9.67
C ALA A 124 -13.74 2.48 10.25
N MET A 125 -13.95 3.67 10.81
CA MET A 125 -15.27 4.07 11.34
C MET A 125 -16.33 4.12 10.25
N TYR A 126 -16.00 4.61 9.06
CA TYR A 126 -16.89 4.53 7.91
C TYR A 126 -17.25 3.08 7.57
N ASN A 127 -16.28 2.18 7.54
CA ASN A 127 -16.52 0.76 7.22
C ASN A 127 -17.46 0.08 8.20
N GLN A 128 -17.50 0.51 9.46
CA GLN A 128 -18.44 -0.02 10.46
C GLN A 128 -19.90 0.34 10.16
N THR A 129 -20.14 1.42 9.39
CA THR A 129 -21.48 1.79 8.95
C THR A 129 -21.95 1.04 7.70
N GLN A 130 -21.03 0.38 6.99
CA GLN A 130 -21.30 -0.31 5.72
C GLN A 130 -21.70 -1.76 5.96
N SER A 131 -22.94 -2.10 5.61
CA SER A 131 -23.45 -3.48 5.68
C SER A 131 -22.94 -4.34 4.51
N ASP A 132 -22.74 -3.75 3.34
CA ASP A 132 -22.16 -4.42 2.17
C ASP A 132 -20.64 -4.32 2.21
N LEU A 133 -19.96 -5.47 2.22
CA LEU A 133 -18.49 -5.54 2.23
C LEU A 133 -17.85 -4.92 0.96
N HIS A 134 -18.57 -4.97 -0.15
CA HIS A 134 -18.09 -4.43 -1.43
C HIS A 134 -18.05 -2.89 -1.47
N ASN A 135 -18.73 -2.22 -0.54
CA ASN A 135 -18.71 -0.76 -0.40
C ASN A 135 -17.68 -0.25 0.62
N ARG A 136 -16.94 -1.16 1.25
CA ARG A 136 -15.92 -0.80 2.23
C ARG A 136 -14.66 -0.27 1.56
N LEU A 137 -14.01 0.66 2.23
CA LEU A 137 -12.74 1.26 1.84
C LEU A 137 -11.66 0.79 2.81
N HIS A 138 -10.59 0.17 2.34
CA HIS A 138 -9.56 -0.36 3.22
C HIS A 138 -8.23 0.39 3.05
N ILE A 139 -7.55 0.68 4.15
CA ILE A 139 -6.22 1.29 4.12
C ILE A 139 -5.22 0.33 3.46
N CYS A 140 -4.56 0.82 2.41
CA CYS A 140 -3.48 0.16 1.71
C CYS A 140 -2.22 1.02 1.76
N THR A 141 -1.10 0.45 2.15
CA THR A 141 0.17 1.16 2.24
C THR A 141 1.32 0.33 1.66
N GLY A 142 2.52 0.93 1.59
CA GLY A 142 3.74 0.19 1.27
C GLY A 142 4.20 -0.79 2.35
N GLY A 143 3.47 -0.92 3.45
CA GLY A 143 3.71 -1.91 4.51
C GLY A 143 4.93 -1.64 5.39
N GLY A 144 5.64 -0.53 5.19
CA GLY A 144 6.82 -0.14 5.98
C GLY A 144 6.46 0.63 7.25
N PRO A 145 7.47 1.18 7.97
CA PRO A 145 7.29 2.02 9.13
C PRO A 145 6.81 3.43 8.77
N GLY A 146 6.69 4.29 9.76
CA GLY A 146 6.38 5.71 9.62
C GLY A 146 4.93 5.97 9.26
N ILE A 147 4.68 6.80 8.26
CA ILE A 147 3.32 7.14 7.80
C ILE A 147 2.52 5.91 7.39
N MET A 148 3.17 4.94 6.75
CA MET A 148 2.55 3.69 6.35
C MET A 148 2.05 2.89 7.55
N GLU A 149 2.90 2.77 8.56
CA GLU A 149 2.56 2.14 9.83
C GLU A 149 1.42 2.91 10.54
N ALA A 150 1.51 4.22 10.59
CA ALA A 150 0.52 5.06 11.26
C ALA A 150 -0.89 4.86 10.67
N ALA A 151 -1.02 4.89 9.35
CA ALA A 151 -2.30 4.69 8.68
C ALA A 151 -2.84 3.26 8.89
N ASN A 152 -2.00 2.23 8.76
CA ASN A 152 -2.39 0.85 9.08
C ASN A 152 -2.81 0.73 10.56
N ARG A 153 -2.06 1.35 11.47
CA ARG A 153 -2.32 1.32 12.91
C ARG A 153 -3.68 1.89 13.26
N GLY A 154 -4.04 3.05 12.73
CA GLY A 154 -5.33 3.69 12.99
C GLY A 154 -6.52 2.83 12.59
N ALA A 155 -6.45 2.20 11.42
CA ALA A 155 -7.47 1.28 10.96
C ALA A 155 -7.51 -0.02 11.78
N PHE A 156 -6.34 -0.61 12.07
CA PHE A 156 -6.22 -1.84 12.85
C PHE A 156 -6.74 -1.68 14.28
N GLU A 157 -6.39 -0.61 14.98
CA GLU A 157 -6.85 -0.30 16.33
C GLU A 157 -8.36 -0.08 16.38
N SER A 158 -8.97 0.27 15.25
CA SER A 158 -10.42 0.42 15.08
C SER A 158 -11.11 -0.87 14.58
N GLY A 159 -10.38 -1.98 14.49
CA GLY A 159 -10.93 -3.30 14.16
C GLY A 159 -11.14 -3.53 12.66
N ASP A 160 -10.55 -2.75 11.77
CA ASP A 160 -10.66 -2.91 10.33
C ASP A 160 -9.48 -3.68 9.71
N LEU A 161 -9.68 -4.18 8.49
CA LEU A 161 -8.64 -4.83 7.69
C LEU A 161 -7.68 -3.79 7.11
N THR A 162 -6.39 -4.14 7.11
CA THR A 162 -5.33 -3.28 6.56
C THR A 162 -4.41 -4.06 5.64
N ILE A 163 -3.90 -3.40 4.60
CA ILE A 163 -3.13 -4.02 3.53
C ILE A 163 -1.74 -3.41 3.48
N GLY A 164 -0.73 -4.27 3.31
CA GLY A 164 0.65 -3.86 3.10
C GLY A 164 1.24 -4.45 1.82
N LEU A 165 1.71 -3.59 0.92
CA LEU A 165 2.38 -3.96 -0.32
C LEU A 165 3.88 -3.70 -0.19
N ASN A 166 4.60 -4.62 0.44
CA ASN A 166 6.03 -4.50 0.68
C ASN A 166 6.86 -4.78 -0.59
N ILE A 167 8.05 -4.21 -0.65
CA ILE A 167 9.02 -4.47 -1.73
C ILE A 167 10.30 -5.04 -1.13
N SER A 168 10.91 -6.02 -1.83
CA SER A 168 12.21 -6.56 -1.44
C SER A 168 13.30 -5.52 -1.68
N LEU A 169 13.92 -5.04 -0.61
CA LEU A 169 15.04 -4.10 -0.64
C LEU A 169 16.30 -4.75 -0.08
N PRO A 170 17.52 -4.27 -0.43
CA PRO A 170 18.79 -4.79 0.10
C PRO A 170 18.88 -4.76 1.64
N ARG A 171 18.24 -3.76 2.25
CA ARG A 171 17.97 -3.72 3.70
C ARG A 171 16.52 -4.15 3.91
N GLU A 172 16.33 -5.38 4.35
CA GLU A 172 15.03 -5.97 4.54
C GLU A 172 14.26 -5.22 5.64
N GLN A 173 13.11 -4.68 5.27
CA GLN A 173 12.14 -4.13 6.21
C GLN A 173 11.06 -5.20 6.44
N SER A 174 10.87 -5.59 7.69
CA SER A 174 9.71 -6.39 8.08
C SER A 174 8.43 -5.57 7.85
N PRO A 175 7.33 -6.20 7.46
CA PRO A 175 6.03 -5.54 7.45
C PRO A 175 5.73 -4.92 8.82
N ASN A 176 5.07 -3.75 8.85
CA ASN A 176 4.66 -3.18 10.11
C ASN A 176 3.62 -4.09 10.81
N PRO A 177 3.54 -4.07 12.17
CA PRO A 177 2.75 -5.04 12.93
C PRO A 177 1.23 -4.86 12.83
N TYR A 178 0.78 -3.79 12.17
CA TYR A 178 -0.63 -3.45 12.06
C TYR A 178 -1.28 -3.90 10.75
N ILE A 179 -0.54 -4.63 9.90
CA ILE A 179 -1.10 -5.22 8.69
C ILE A 179 -1.85 -6.50 9.06
N THR A 180 -3.05 -6.65 8.53
CA THR A 180 -3.87 -7.85 8.76
C THR A 180 -3.15 -9.11 8.27
N PRO A 181 -3.08 -10.18 9.08
CA PRO A 181 -2.49 -11.45 8.66
C PRO A 181 -3.10 -11.96 7.35
N GLY A 182 -2.22 -12.29 6.39
CA GLY A 182 -2.63 -12.70 5.04
C GLY A 182 -2.89 -11.55 4.06
N LEU A 183 -2.74 -10.27 4.49
CA LEU A 183 -2.81 -9.09 3.63
C LEU A 183 -1.47 -8.33 3.55
N ALA A 184 -0.38 -8.92 4.01
CA ALA A 184 0.97 -8.47 3.75
C ALA A 184 1.52 -9.18 2.53
N PHE A 185 1.79 -8.45 1.46
CA PHE A 185 2.33 -8.97 0.22
C PHE A 185 3.74 -8.43 -0.02
N ARG A 186 4.64 -9.28 -0.49
CA ARG A 186 6.02 -8.92 -0.78
C ARG A 186 6.29 -9.04 -2.26
N PHE A 187 6.66 -7.95 -2.89
CA PHE A 187 6.98 -7.86 -4.31
C PHE A 187 8.48 -7.89 -4.55
N HIS A 188 8.88 -8.46 -5.65
CA HIS A 188 10.22 -8.33 -6.21
C HIS A 188 10.26 -7.22 -7.27
N TYR A 189 9.17 -7.04 -8.03
CA TYR A 189 9.10 -6.10 -9.13
C TYR A 189 8.31 -4.85 -8.77
N PHE A 190 8.97 -3.69 -8.84
CA PHE A 190 8.34 -2.38 -8.57
C PHE A 190 7.09 -2.14 -9.43
N ALA A 191 7.19 -2.45 -10.74
CA ALA A 191 6.08 -2.22 -11.68
C ALA A 191 4.78 -2.90 -11.24
N LEU A 192 4.85 -4.16 -10.78
CA LEU A 192 3.67 -4.90 -10.34
C LEU A 192 3.12 -4.38 -9.01
N ARG A 193 4.00 -3.99 -8.08
CA ARG A 193 3.60 -3.34 -6.84
C ARG A 193 2.83 -2.05 -7.10
N LYS A 194 3.34 -1.20 -8.01
CA LYS A 194 2.71 0.06 -8.43
C LYS A 194 1.33 -0.17 -9.05
N MET A 195 1.21 -1.17 -9.92
CA MET A 195 -0.10 -1.58 -10.47
C MET A 195 -1.10 -1.92 -9.36
N HIS A 196 -0.68 -2.68 -8.35
CA HIS A 196 -1.57 -3.06 -7.24
C HIS A 196 -2.02 -1.87 -6.38
N PHE A 197 -1.18 -0.84 -6.20
CA PHE A 197 -1.62 0.38 -5.54
C PHE A 197 -2.79 1.03 -6.27
N VAL A 198 -2.73 1.07 -7.59
CA VAL A 198 -3.71 1.81 -8.41
C VAL A 198 -4.97 1.00 -8.70
N MET A 199 -4.87 -0.32 -8.90
CA MET A 199 -5.97 -1.17 -9.39
C MET A 199 -7.26 -1.06 -8.58
N ARG A 200 -7.18 -0.83 -7.27
CA ARG A 200 -8.34 -0.72 -6.36
C ARG A 200 -8.46 0.63 -5.68
N ALA A 201 -7.56 1.56 -5.98
CA ALA A 201 -7.55 2.87 -5.35
C ALA A 201 -8.83 3.65 -5.61
N ARG A 202 -9.39 4.22 -4.55
CA ARG A 202 -10.45 5.24 -4.60
C ARG A 202 -9.94 6.60 -4.18
N ALA A 203 -8.83 6.66 -3.48
CA ALA A 203 -8.13 7.89 -3.16
C ALA A 203 -6.64 7.59 -2.93
N ILE A 204 -5.83 8.61 -3.17
CA ILE A 204 -4.42 8.62 -2.80
C ILE A 204 -4.21 9.75 -1.79
N VAL A 205 -3.70 9.42 -0.62
CA VAL A 205 -3.38 10.39 0.43
C VAL A 205 -1.89 10.39 0.66
N VAL A 206 -1.24 11.53 0.46
CA VAL A 206 0.21 11.65 0.51
C VAL A 206 0.62 12.64 1.58
N TYR A 207 1.26 12.14 2.60
CA TYR A 207 1.93 12.91 3.64
C TYR A 207 3.34 13.30 3.20
N PRO A 208 4.00 14.26 3.86
CA PRO A 208 5.39 14.60 3.58
C PRO A 208 6.27 13.35 3.54
N GLY A 209 7.09 13.21 2.48
CA GLY A 209 7.88 12.02 2.25
C GLY A 209 9.06 12.23 1.30
N GLY A 210 9.83 11.18 1.08
CA GLY A 210 10.98 11.20 0.19
C GLY A 210 10.67 10.74 -1.24
N PHE A 211 11.71 10.35 -1.96
CA PHE A 211 11.62 9.97 -3.38
C PHE A 211 10.56 8.92 -3.69
N GLY A 212 10.38 7.91 -2.81
CA GLY A 212 9.35 6.90 -3.02
C GLY A 212 7.93 7.48 -2.97
N SER A 213 7.67 8.47 -2.10
CA SER A 213 6.37 9.15 -2.06
C SER A 213 6.13 10.01 -3.30
N PHE A 214 7.16 10.67 -3.80
CA PHE A 214 7.09 11.45 -5.06
C PHE A 214 6.89 10.54 -6.27
N ASP A 215 7.61 9.43 -6.34
CA ASP A 215 7.51 8.45 -7.42
C ASP A 215 6.07 7.92 -7.57
N GLU A 216 5.44 7.53 -6.47
CA GLU A 216 4.05 7.05 -6.49
C GLU A 216 3.04 8.19 -6.77
N LEU A 217 3.26 9.39 -6.21
CA LEU A 217 2.42 10.55 -6.48
C LEU A 217 2.40 10.90 -7.97
N PHE A 218 3.57 11.08 -8.58
CA PHE A 218 3.67 11.50 -9.98
C PHE A 218 3.26 10.41 -10.95
N GLU A 219 3.42 9.13 -10.60
CA GLU A 219 2.84 8.05 -11.39
C GLU A 219 1.31 8.15 -11.44
N VAL A 220 0.64 8.30 -10.30
CA VAL A 220 -0.83 8.43 -10.27
C VAL A 220 -1.30 9.65 -11.02
N LEU A 221 -0.67 10.81 -10.83
CA LEU A 221 -0.99 12.02 -11.58
C LEU A 221 -0.84 11.82 -13.10
N THR A 222 0.21 11.14 -13.52
CA THR A 222 0.45 10.83 -14.94
C THR A 222 -0.61 9.86 -15.49
N LEU A 223 -0.98 8.84 -14.72
CA LEU A 223 -2.00 7.87 -15.15
C LEU A 223 -3.38 8.51 -15.32
N ILE A 224 -3.74 9.45 -14.45
CA ILE A 224 -4.99 10.21 -14.57
C ILE A 224 -4.93 11.17 -15.75
N GLN A 225 -3.85 11.98 -15.87
CA GLN A 225 -3.65 12.91 -16.95
C GLN A 225 -3.73 12.24 -18.33
N THR A 226 -3.10 11.06 -18.46
CA THR A 226 -3.09 10.28 -19.70
C THR A 226 -4.34 9.40 -19.90
N LYS A 227 -5.32 9.49 -18.99
CA LYS A 227 -6.59 8.73 -19.03
C LYS A 227 -6.37 7.21 -19.03
N LYS A 228 -5.34 6.73 -18.34
CA LYS A 228 -5.10 5.31 -18.12
C LYS A 228 -5.91 4.75 -16.96
N ILE A 229 -6.30 5.64 -16.04
CA ILE A 229 -7.23 5.36 -14.95
C ILE A 229 -8.27 6.48 -14.87
N GLU A 230 -9.41 6.17 -14.27
CA GLU A 230 -10.43 7.18 -13.97
C GLU A 230 -9.90 8.18 -12.92
N PRO A 231 -10.33 9.43 -12.97
CA PRO A 231 -9.98 10.43 -11.97
C PRO A 231 -10.41 9.97 -10.56
N LEU A 232 -9.51 10.16 -9.61
CA LEU A 232 -9.74 9.94 -8.19
C LEU A 232 -9.09 11.10 -7.39
N PRO A 233 -9.54 11.40 -6.17
CA PRO A 233 -8.95 12.47 -5.38
C PRO A 233 -7.53 12.12 -4.96
N VAL A 234 -6.59 13.03 -5.27
CA VAL A 234 -5.19 13.00 -4.82
C VAL A 234 -5.02 14.05 -3.75
N ILE A 235 -4.82 13.64 -2.51
CA ILE A 235 -4.85 14.51 -1.33
C ILE A 235 -3.43 14.64 -0.78
N LEU A 236 -2.94 15.86 -0.75
CA LEU A 236 -1.62 16.24 -0.25
C LEU A 236 -1.77 16.87 1.14
N VAL A 237 -1.36 16.15 2.17
CA VAL A 237 -1.46 16.58 3.57
C VAL A 237 -0.22 17.40 3.96
N ASP A 238 -0.41 18.51 4.65
CA ASP A 238 0.52 19.62 4.88
C ASP A 238 0.69 20.48 3.62
N ALA A 239 -0.28 21.36 3.42
CA ALA A 239 -0.38 22.23 2.23
C ALA A 239 0.86 23.11 2.03
N GLU A 240 1.45 23.61 3.13
CA GLU A 240 2.65 24.45 3.07
C GLU A 240 3.84 23.66 2.56
N HIS A 241 4.08 22.44 3.11
CA HIS A 241 5.13 21.55 2.67
C HIS A 241 5.02 21.28 1.16
N TRP A 242 3.86 20.83 0.69
CA TRP A 242 3.69 20.44 -0.70
C TRP A 242 3.82 21.61 -1.67
N ARG A 243 3.30 22.79 -1.35
CA ARG A 243 3.47 24.01 -2.16
C ARG A 243 4.90 24.51 -2.19
N THR A 244 5.67 24.21 -1.15
CA THR A 244 7.10 24.57 -1.09
C THR A 244 7.96 23.64 -1.94
N VAL A 245 7.72 22.31 -1.85
CA VAL A 245 8.58 21.31 -2.52
C VAL A 245 8.18 21.03 -3.96
N VAL A 246 6.93 21.29 -4.36
CA VAL A 246 6.44 21.14 -5.74
C VAL A 246 5.69 22.39 -6.20
N ARG A 247 6.28 23.06 -7.16
CA ARG A 247 5.70 24.28 -7.76
C ARG A 247 4.78 23.89 -8.94
N PHE A 248 3.60 23.33 -8.61
CA PHE A 248 2.61 22.95 -9.62
C PHE A 248 2.15 24.14 -10.48
N ASP A 249 2.05 25.32 -9.89
CA ASP A 249 1.76 26.56 -10.58
C ASP A 249 2.78 26.87 -11.68
N LEU A 250 4.05 26.58 -11.43
CA LEU A 250 5.12 26.78 -12.42
C LEU A 250 4.97 25.83 -13.61
N LEU A 251 4.53 24.58 -13.37
CA LEU A 251 4.31 23.61 -14.45
C LEU A 251 3.19 24.09 -15.39
N VAL A 252 2.12 24.66 -14.83
CA VAL A 252 1.03 25.25 -15.64
C VAL A 252 1.53 26.50 -16.38
N ASN A 253 2.23 27.41 -15.69
CA ASN A 253 2.70 28.65 -16.29
C ASN A 253 3.71 28.44 -17.44
N GLN A 254 4.41 27.30 -17.40
CA GLN A 254 5.35 26.89 -18.46
C GLN A 254 4.69 25.96 -19.52
N GLU A 255 3.37 25.80 -19.47
CA GLU A 255 2.61 24.94 -20.39
C GLU A 255 3.10 23.47 -20.43
N LEU A 256 3.65 22.98 -19.31
CA LEU A 256 4.09 21.58 -19.17
C LEU A 256 2.94 20.65 -18.79
N ILE A 257 1.91 21.19 -18.14
CA ILE A 257 0.65 20.53 -17.80
C ILE A 257 -0.51 21.50 -18.01
N ASP A 258 -1.72 20.97 -18.17
CA ASP A 258 -2.94 21.80 -18.24
C ASP A 258 -3.41 22.22 -16.84
N ALA A 259 -4.00 23.41 -16.71
CA ALA A 259 -4.58 23.86 -15.44
C ALA A 259 -5.69 22.93 -14.92
N ASN A 260 -6.37 22.19 -15.81
CA ASN A 260 -7.36 21.20 -15.42
C ASN A 260 -6.74 19.97 -14.76
N ASP A 261 -5.48 19.66 -15.02
CA ASP A 261 -4.78 18.54 -14.39
C ASP A 261 -4.63 18.74 -12.87
N LEU A 262 -4.67 19.98 -12.42
CA LEU A 262 -4.59 20.31 -10.99
C LEU A 262 -5.90 20.13 -10.22
N LYS A 263 -7.04 19.98 -10.90
CA LYS A 263 -8.35 19.86 -10.24
C LYS A 263 -8.52 18.60 -9.39
N ILE A 264 -7.69 17.58 -9.64
CA ILE A 264 -7.69 16.34 -8.87
C ILE A 264 -6.81 16.40 -7.63
N ILE A 265 -5.99 17.47 -7.49
CA ILE A 265 -5.06 17.66 -6.38
C ILE A 265 -5.72 18.53 -5.31
N HIS A 266 -5.82 17.99 -4.11
CA HIS A 266 -6.38 18.66 -2.95
C HIS A 266 -5.31 18.87 -1.89
N PHE A 267 -5.08 20.11 -1.49
CA PHE A 267 -4.14 20.46 -0.41
C PHE A 267 -4.93 20.62 0.88
N VAL A 268 -4.54 19.88 1.91
CA VAL A 268 -5.19 19.90 3.23
C VAL A 268 -4.15 19.90 4.34
N ASP A 269 -4.59 20.25 5.55
CA ASP A 269 -3.70 20.25 6.73
C ASP A 269 -4.09 19.21 7.78
N THR A 270 -5.30 18.67 7.71
CA THR A 270 -5.82 17.71 8.71
C THR A 270 -6.33 16.41 8.10
N ALA A 271 -6.34 15.35 8.93
CA ALA A 271 -6.96 14.07 8.58
C ALA A 271 -8.47 14.21 8.31
N THR A 272 -9.14 15.10 9.05
CA THR A 272 -10.57 15.38 8.89
C THR A 272 -10.86 16.00 7.51
N ASP A 273 -10.07 16.97 7.07
CA ASP A 273 -10.24 17.57 5.75
C ASP A 273 -9.97 16.56 4.64
N ALA A 274 -8.93 15.73 4.80
CA ALA A 274 -8.61 14.65 3.87
C ALA A 274 -9.77 13.66 3.73
N TRP A 275 -10.37 13.26 4.84
CA TRP A 275 -11.53 12.38 4.83
C TRP A 275 -12.77 13.03 4.24
N SER A 276 -13.02 14.31 4.52
CA SER A 276 -14.15 15.05 3.97
C SER A 276 -14.12 15.12 2.45
N ILE A 277 -12.93 15.36 1.86
CA ILE A 277 -12.79 15.37 0.38
C ILE A 277 -13.18 14.01 -0.22
N ILE A 278 -12.79 12.89 0.39
CA ILE A 278 -13.14 11.56 -0.13
C ILE A 278 -14.65 11.34 -0.03
N ARG A 279 -15.25 11.70 1.10
CA ARG A 279 -16.70 11.59 1.29
C ARG A 279 -17.47 12.40 0.27
N ASP A 280 -17.08 13.64 0.06
CA ASP A 280 -17.73 14.54 -0.87
C ASP A 280 -17.56 14.09 -2.33
N TRP A 281 -16.37 13.54 -2.68
CA TRP A 281 -16.09 13.03 -4.02
C TRP A 281 -16.99 11.86 -4.42
N TYR A 282 -17.26 10.97 -3.47
CA TYR A 282 -18.06 9.76 -3.69
C TYR A 282 -19.47 9.82 -3.08
N GLU A 283 -19.88 10.99 -2.56
CA GLU A 283 -21.18 11.20 -1.90
C GLU A 283 -21.44 10.14 -0.80
N LEU A 284 -20.40 9.82 -0.02
CA LEU A 284 -20.48 8.85 1.08
C LEU A 284 -21.25 9.44 2.26
N GLY A 285 -22.29 8.74 2.70
CA GLY A 285 -23.13 9.14 3.83
C GLY A 285 -22.47 8.98 5.20
#